data_7911631177b29d5645c786c8eefb0266
#
_entry.id   7911631177b29d5645c786c8eefb0266
#
_cell.length_a   1.000
_cell.length_b   1.000
_cell.length_c   1.000
_cell.angle_alpha   90.00
_cell.angle_beta   90.00
_cell.angle_gamma   90.00
#
_symmetry.space_group_name_H-M   'P 1'
#
loop_
_entity.id
_entity.type
_entity.pdbx_description
1 polymer ?
#
loop_
_entity_poly.entity_id
_entity_poly.type
_entity_poly.pdbx_seq_one_letter_code
_entity_poly.pdbx_strand_id
1 'polypeptide(L)' 'MEIKEIIPNLNRTVIYNDSEYTLTGSTVRKDVQGRIFYQAELLDKNKNSVCIVRLEDVKCLNL' A
#
# COMPACT_ATOMS: atom_id res chain seq x y z
N MET A 1 -2.12 -7.00 2.27
CA MET A 1 -2.37 -7.08 0.79
C MET A 1 -1.28 -7.89 0.15
N GLU A 2 -1.63 -8.76 -0.76
CA GLU A 2 -0.67 -9.56 -1.52
C GLU A 2 -0.32 -8.87 -2.83
N ILE A 3 0.80 -9.27 -3.42
CA ILE A 3 1.31 -8.67 -4.67
C ILE A 3 0.26 -8.73 -5.78
N LYS A 4 -0.43 -9.85 -5.92
CA LYS A 4 -1.45 -10.04 -6.96
C LYS A 4 -2.64 -9.10 -6.83
N GLU A 5 -2.80 -8.48 -5.66
CA GLU A 5 -3.90 -7.56 -5.39
C GLU A 5 -3.56 -6.10 -5.72
N ILE A 6 -2.29 -5.80 -6.03
CA ILE A 6 -1.86 -4.43 -6.26
C ILE A 6 -2.55 -3.82 -7.49
N ILE A 7 -2.39 -4.46 -8.65
CA ILE A 7 -2.91 -3.89 -9.90
C ILE A 7 -4.44 -3.71 -9.86
N PRO A 8 -5.23 -4.71 -9.42
CA PRO A 8 -6.68 -4.49 -9.33
C PRO A 8 -7.09 -3.37 -8.39
N ASN A 9 -6.23 -3.02 -7.42
CA ASN A 9 -6.56 -2.03 -6.39
C ASN A 9 -5.88 -0.69 -6.59
N LEU A 10 -5.12 -0.50 -7.66
CA LEU A 10 -4.53 0.80 -7.97
C LEU A 10 -5.62 1.85 -8.15
N ASN A 11 -5.44 3.01 -7.51
CA ASN A 11 -6.36 4.12 -7.48
C ASN A 11 -7.69 3.81 -6.79
N ARG A 12 -7.72 2.74 -5.99
CA ARG A 12 -8.88 2.38 -5.18
C ARG A 12 -8.59 2.59 -3.71
N THR A 13 -9.67 2.63 -2.93
CA THR A 13 -9.57 2.77 -1.48
C THR A 13 -9.06 1.47 -0.85
N VAL A 14 -8.10 1.61 0.03
CA VAL A 14 -7.56 0.52 0.86
C VAL A 14 -7.54 0.97 2.31
N ILE A 15 -7.32 0.02 3.22
CA ILE A 15 -7.28 0.28 4.65
C ILE A 15 -5.86 0.08 5.16
N TYR A 16 -5.37 1.08 5.88
CA TYR A 16 -4.11 0.99 6.59
C TYR A 16 -4.27 1.62 7.97
N ASN A 17 -3.89 0.88 9.01
CA ASN A 17 -3.98 1.38 10.39
C ASN A 17 -5.38 1.92 10.71
N ASP A 18 -6.40 1.17 10.31
CA ASP A 18 -7.82 1.46 10.52
C ASP A 18 -8.34 2.73 9.83
N SER A 19 -7.56 3.28 8.91
CA SER A 19 -7.95 4.46 8.13
C SER A 19 -7.97 4.15 6.65
N GLU A 20 -8.73 4.93 5.89
CA GLU A 20 -8.87 4.79 4.45
C GLU A 20 -7.84 5.63 3.71
N TYR A 21 -7.23 5.03 2.71
CA TYR A 21 -6.26 5.68 1.82
C TYR A 21 -6.55 5.25 0.39
N THR A 22 -5.96 5.96 -0.56
CA THR A 22 -5.96 5.53 -1.95
C THR A 22 -4.62 4.88 -2.27
N LEU A 23 -4.63 3.66 -2.80
CA LEU A 23 -3.41 2.98 -3.24
C LEU A 23 -2.96 3.60 -4.55
N THR A 24 -1.82 4.26 -4.57
CA THR A 24 -1.32 4.96 -5.75
C THR A 24 -0.12 4.29 -6.41
N GLY A 25 0.52 3.36 -5.71
CA GLY A 25 1.67 2.67 -6.29
C GLY A 25 2.23 1.62 -5.36
N SER A 26 3.27 0.96 -5.83
CA SER A 26 3.98 -0.04 -5.04
C SER A 26 5.44 -0.08 -5.48
N THR A 27 6.32 -0.42 -4.56
CA THR A 27 7.75 -0.58 -4.85
C THR A 27 8.25 -1.91 -4.30
N VAL A 28 9.30 -2.43 -4.96
CA VAL A 28 10.03 -3.59 -4.50
C VAL A 28 11.33 -3.10 -3.88
N ARG A 29 11.63 -3.57 -2.68
CA ARG A 29 12.86 -3.20 -1.97
C ARG A 29 13.61 -4.45 -1.54
N LYS A 30 14.90 -4.27 -1.34
CA LYS A 30 15.76 -5.32 -0.82
C LYS A 30 16.50 -4.77 0.40
N ASP A 31 16.39 -5.45 1.54
CA ASP A 31 17.06 -4.98 2.76
C ASP A 31 18.55 -5.33 2.74
N VAL A 32 19.26 -4.87 3.78
CA VAL A 32 20.71 -5.06 3.88
C VAL A 32 21.11 -6.53 4.01
N GLN A 33 20.17 -7.39 4.39
CA GLN A 33 20.39 -8.84 4.51
C GLN A 33 20.02 -9.58 3.22
N GLY A 34 19.63 -8.85 2.17
CA GLY A 34 19.28 -9.43 0.88
C GLY A 34 17.86 -9.94 0.79
N ARG A 35 16.98 -9.63 1.76
CA ARG A 35 15.58 -10.07 1.72
C ARG A 35 14.73 -9.08 0.94
N ILE A 36 13.87 -9.61 0.09
CA ILE A 36 12.95 -8.80 -0.72
C ILE A 36 11.70 -8.49 0.10
N PHE A 37 11.25 -7.26 0.03
CA PHE A 37 9.96 -6.87 0.59
C PHE A 37 9.29 -5.83 -0.30
N TYR A 38 7.98 -5.67 -0.13
CA TYR A 38 7.17 -4.77 -0.95
C TYR A 38 6.60 -3.65 -0.09
N GLN A 39 6.50 -2.47 -0.69
CA GLN A 39 5.91 -1.30 -0.05
C GLN A 39 4.75 -0.80 -0.88
N ALA A 40 3.78 -0.20 -0.21
CA ALA A 40 2.65 0.46 -0.85
C ALA A 40 2.79 1.97 -0.69
N GLU A 41 2.45 2.70 -1.74
CA GLU A 41 2.32 4.15 -1.71
C GLU A 41 0.86 4.48 -1.51
N LEU A 42 0.55 5.19 -0.43
CA LEU A 42 -0.82 5.51 -0.02
C LEU A 42 -1.02 7.01 0.00
N LEU A 43 -2.09 7.46 -0.63
CA LEU A 43 -2.50 8.86 -0.63
C LEU A 43 -3.59 9.06 0.41
N ASP A 44 -3.36 9.99 1.34
CA ASP A 44 -4.38 10.49 2.25
C ASP A 44 -5.04 11.69 1.59
N LYS A 45 -6.24 11.51 1.06
CA LYS A 45 -6.95 12.55 0.33
C LYS A 45 -7.31 13.75 1.20
N ASN A 46 -7.56 13.52 2.49
CA ASN A 46 -7.94 14.59 3.40
C ASN A 46 -6.78 15.53 3.69
N LYS A 47 -5.57 14.98 3.79
CA LYS A 47 -4.38 15.75 4.09
C LYS A 47 -3.54 16.04 2.85
N ASN A 48 -3.94 15.50 1.71
CA ASN A 48 -3.18 15.60 0.46
C ASN A 48 -1.71 15.21 0.65
N SER A 49 -1.49 14.15 1.41
CA SER A 49 -0.15 13.66 1.72
C SER A 49 -0.01 12.20 1.32
N VAL A 50 1.23 11.80 1.05
CA VAL A 50 1.57 10.44 0.62
C VAL A 50 2.42 9.80 1.71
N CYS A 51 2.14 8.54 2.02
CA CYS A 51 2.99 7.76 2.90
C CYS A 51 3.37 6.44 2.24
N ILE A 52 4.53 5.93 2.64
CA ILE A 52 5.05 4.65 2.14
C ILE A 52 5.06 3.68 3.31
N VAL A 53 4.38 2.56 3.14
CA VAL A 53 4.21 1.56 4.20
C VAL A 53 4.48 0.17 3.65
N ARG A 54 4.65 -0.82 4.52
CA ARG A 54 4.79 -2.20 4.08
C ARG A 54 3.48 -2.70 3.49
N LEU A 55 3.57 -3.38 2.36
CA LEU A 55 2.40 -3.92 1.68
C LEU A 55 1.62 -4.89 2.56
N GLU A 56 2.32 -5.69 3.37
CA GLU A 56 1.69 -6.67 4.27
C GLU A 56 0.75 -6.05 5.31
N ASP A 57 0.93 -4.75 5.61
CA ASP A 57 0.11 -4.03 6.58
C ASP A 57 -1.12 -3.38 5.95
N VAL A 58 -1.26 -3.44 4.64
CA VAL A 58 -2.38 -2.84 3.91
C VAL A 58 -3.44 -3.90 3.66
N LYS A 59 -4.71 -3.53 3.84
CA LYS A 59 -5.85 -4.41 3.62
C LYS A 59 -6.70 -3.88 2.48
N CYS A 60 -7.19 -4.79 1.66
CA CYS A 60 -8.19 -4.45 0.65
C CYS A 60 -9.49 -4.05 1.34
N LEU A 61 -10.19 -3.07 0.75
CA LEU A 61 -11.53 -2.73 1.20
C LEU A 61 -12.52 -3.73 0.59
N ASN A 62 -13.06 -4.61 1.42
CA ASN A 62 -14.06 -5.58 1.00
C ASN A 62 -15.44 -5.00 1.24
N LEU A 63 -16.17 -4.81 0.17
CA LEU A 63 -17.55 -4.34 0.22
C LEU A 63 -18.51 -5.49 -0.04
#